data_4d6220fce91d7f0e7db40514266857dd
#
_entry.id   4d6220fce91d7f0e7db40514266857dd
#
_cell.length_a   1.000
_cell.length_b   1.000
_cell.length_c   1.000
_cell.angle_alpha   90.00
_cell.angle_beta   90.00
_cell.angle_gamma   90.00
#
_symmetry.space_group_name_H-M   'P 1'
#
loop_
_entity.id
_entity.type
_entity.pdbx_description
1 polymer ?
#
loop_
_entity_poly.entity_id
_entity_poly.type
_entity_poly.pdbx_seq_one_letter_code
_entity_poly.pdbx_strand_id
1 'polypeptide(L)'
;MTIEPEALEKLREKHRRWLSRLGIIDKPWLILGSAPSPTIPPDLIGCCARVDVNNAGKTANALGLPPADLTFRKRKKSWEEHPYVRTRGLLWLHTKPIWVMYLKLLAMPHVRYKSLMRATKAEREAIVNVVSGGLPSDIGEVGKVTNGVAALCYALFVGVPSVTLAGFSVAKMGHSYDDKGKIRRQIAEDTFVLRRLRDRGNVFTTELELSEHIGLPFVRDREDVIRNMGGAIGANPAQWKSAQI
;
A
#
# COMPACT_ATOMS: atom_id res chain seq x y z
N MET A 1 1.94 -7.73 21.86
CA MET A 1 1.47 -9.11 21.61
C MET A 1 2.16 -9.59 20.33
N THR A 2 3.10 -10.49 20.46
CA THR A 2 3.88 -11.04 19.35
C THR A 2 3.07 -12.19 18.74
N ILE A 3 2.91 -12.21 17.43
CA ILE A 3 2.31 -13.35 16.72
C ILE A 3 3.42 -14.38 16.50
N GLU A 4 3.14 -15.65 16.78
CA GLU A 4 4.08 -16.74 16.58
C GLU A 4 4.51 -16.88 15.11
N PRO A 5 5.78 -17.24 14.83
CA PRO A 5 6.31 -17.33 13.47
C PRO A 5 5.48 -18.23 12.54
N GLU A 6 5.00 -19.38 13.04
CA GLU A 6 4.16 -20.30 12.28
C GLU A 6 2.81 -19.67 11.90
N ALA A 7 2.21 -18.91 12.82
CA ALA A 7 0.96 -18.19 12.55
C ALA A 7 1.14 -17.07 11.52
N LEU A 8 2.31 -16.43 11.53
CA LEU A 8 2.67 -15.43 10.50
C LEU A 8 2.85 -16.06 9.11
N GLU A 9 3.48 -17.24 9.02
CA GLU A 9 3.64 -17.92 7.74
C GLU A 9 2.28 -18.41 7.19
N LYS A 10 1.41 -18.97 8.03
CA LYS A 10 0.02 -19.30 7.66
C LYS A 10 -0.75 -18.07 7.17
N LEU A 11 -0.56 -16.92 7.83
CA LEU A 11 -1.15 -15.65 7.42
C LEU A 11 -0.64 -15.23 6.04
N ARG A 12 0.69 -15.29 5.83
CA ARG A 12 1.34 -14.97 4.58
C ARG A 12 0.82 -15.82 3.43
N GLU A 13 0.79 -17.13 3.58
CA GLU A 13 0.28 -18.06 2.56
C GLU A 13 -1.20 -17.82 2.22
N LYS A 14 -2.02 -17.58 3.26
CA LYS A 14 -3.45 -17.24 3.07
C LYS A 14 -3.62 -16.01 2.20
N HIS A 15 -2.86 -14.94 2.48
CA HIS A 15 -2.93 -13.68 1.75
C HIS A 15 -2.33 -13.83 0.34
N ARG A 16 -1.21 -14.55 0.18
CA ARG A 16 -0.62 -14.86 -1.13
C ARG A 16 -1.61 -15.58 -2.04
N ARG A 17 -2.27 -16.64 -1.56
CA ARG A 17 -3.31 -17.37 -2.32
C ARG A 17 -4.46 -16.46 -2.73
N TRP A 18 -4.86 -15.52 -1.90
CA TRP A 18 -5.90 -14.55 -2.24
C TRP A 18 -5.44 -13.56 -3.32
N LEU A 19 -4.24 -13.01 -3.19
CA LEU A 19 -3.66 -12.08 -4.17
C LEU A 19 -3.36 -12.76 -5.51
N SER A 20 -2.98 -14.05 -5.50
CA SER A 20 -2.80 -14.85 -6.71
C SER A 20 -4.13 -14.99 -7.48
N ARG A 21 -5.25 -15.28 -6.79
CA ARG A 21 -6.58 -15.30 -7.42
C ARG A 21 -7.00 -13.94 -8.00
N LEU A 22 -6.49 -12.85 -7.48
CA LEU A 22 -6.67 -11.51 -8.06
C LEU A 22 -5.71 -11.24 -9.22
N GLY A 23 -4.70 -12.10 -9.43
CA GLY A 23 -3.67 -11.95 -10.48
C GLY A 23 -2.73 -10.76 -10.25
N ILE A 24 -2.44 -10.44 -8.98
CA ILE A 24 -1.63 -9.26 -8.62
C ILE A 24 -0.40 -9.56 -7.77
N ILE A 25 -0.21 -10.80 -7.31
CA ILE A 25 0.91 -11.15 -6.43
C ILE A 25 2.26 -11.08 -7.16
N ASP A 26 2.29 -11.45 -8.42
CA ASP A 26 3.50 -11.49 -9.25
C ASP A 26 3.71 -10.20 -10.07
N LYS A 27 2.85 -9.20 -9.87
CA LYS A 27 2.98 -7.87 -10.48
C LYS A 27 3.70 -6.91 -9.55
N PRO A 28 4.45 -5.93 -10.07
CA PRO A 28 4.83 -4.75 -9.31
C PRO A 28 3.60 -4.02 -8.78
N TRP A 29 3.72 -3.41 -7.61
CA TRP A 29 2.64 -2.63 -7.04
C TRP A 29 2.95 -1.13 -7.10
N LEU A 30 1.95 -0.35 -7.53
CA LEU A 30 1.89 1.09 -7.37
C LEU A 30 0.95 1.39 -6.20
N ILE A 31 1.50 1.74 -5.05
CA ILE A 31 0.70 2.09 -3.86
C ILE A 31 0.42 3.59 -3.88
N LEU A 32 -0.87 3.93 -3.98
CA LEU A 32 -1.34 5.31 -3.96
C LEU A 32 -1.71 5.73 -2.53
N GLY A 33 -0.97 6.69 -2.02
CA GLY A 33 -1.25 7.40 -0.77
C GLY A 33 -2.16 8.61 -0.98
N SER A 34 -2.31 9.41 0.06
CA SER A 34 -3.20 10.58 0.05
C SER A 34 -2.49 11.92 0.27
N ALA A 35 -1.19 12.00 0.00
CA ALA A 35 -0.50 13.27 0.04
C ALA A 35 -1.00 14.20 -1.07
N PRO A 36 -0.98 15.54 -0.85
CA PRO A 36 -1.38 16.50 -1.87
C PRO A 36 -0.53 16.39 -3.14
N SER A 37 -1.17 16.57 -4.30
CA SER A 37 -0.54 16.57 -5.62
C SER A 37 0.38 15.34 -5.86
N PRO A 38 -0.19 14.13 -5.88
CA PRO A 38 0.59 12.92 -6.10
C PRO A 38 1.15 12.89 -7.53
N THR A 39 2.40 12.45 -7.67
CA THR A 39 3.01 12.18 -8.96
C THR A 39 2.69 10.75 -9.39
N ILE A 40 1.87 10.59 -10.43
CA ILE A 40 1.42 9.27 -10.91
C ILE A 40 1.79 9.12 -12.38
N PRO A 41 2.92 8.45 -12.70
CA PRO A 41 3.31 8.20 -14.08
C PRO A 41 2.30 7.28 -14.79
N PRO A 42 1.78 7.66 -15.97
CA PRO A 42 0.76 6.89 -16.69
C PRO A 42 1.20 5.47 -17.05
N ASP A 43 2.45 5.27 -17.41
CA ASP A 43 3.02 3.98 -17.78
C ASP A 43 3.10 3.00 -16.59
N LEU A 44 3.26 3.50 -15.35
CA LEU A 44 3.17 2.67 -14.15
C LEU A 44 1.74 2.17 -13.88
N ILE A 45 0.72 2.93 -14.27
CA ILE A 45 -0.68 2.50 -14.14
C ILE A 45 -0.97 1.31 -15.04
N GLY A 46 -0.41 1.29 -16.25
CA GLY A 46 -0.60 0.20 -17.22
C GLY A 46 0.11 -1.11 -16.84
N CYS A 47 1.25 -1.05 -16.15
CA CYS A 47 2.09 -2.21 -15.88
C CYS A 47 2.06 -2.70 -14.42
N CYS A 48 1.67 -1.86 -13.47
CA CYS A 48 1.61 -2.20 -12.05
C CYS A 48 0.18 -2.56 -11.61
N ALA A 49 0.08 -3.39 -10.57
CA ALA A 49 -1.17 -3.50 -9.83
C ALA A 49 -1.33 -2.27 -8.94
N ARG A 50 -2.40 -1.49 -9.15
CA ARG A 50 -2.65 -0.30 -8.34
C ARG A 50 -3.33 -0.64 -7.02
N VAL A 51 -2.74 -0.14 -5.93
CA VAL A 51 -3.22 -0.30 -4.56
C VAL A 51 -3.59 1.05 -3.97
N ASP A 52 -4.88 1.32 -3.78
CA ASP A 52 -5.35 2.55 -3.16
C ASP A 52 -5.42 2.40 -1.64
N VAL A 53 -4.83 3.34 -0.90
CA VAL A 53 -4.86 3.31 0.57
C VAL A 53 -5.91 4.28 1.11
N ASN A 54 -6.87 3.77 1.88
CA ASN A 54 -7.97 4.54 2.47
C ASN A 54 -8.72 5.36 1.39
N ASN A 55 -8.58 6.68 1.42
CA ASN A 55 -9.29 7.62 0.56
C ASN A 55 -8.47 8.05 -0.67
N ALA A 56 -7.30 7.48 -0.91
CA ALA A 56 -6.52 7.75 -2.12
C ALA A 56 -7.31 7.44 -3.40
N GLY A 57 -8.24 6.49 -3.34
CA GLY A 57 -9.17 6.20 -4.43
C GLY A 57 -10.05 7.41 -4.83
N LYS A 58 -10.28 8.39 -3.94
CA LYS A 58 -10.98 9.64 -4.29
C LYS A 58 -10.14 10.47 -5.26
N THR A 59 -8.83 10.59 -4.98
CA THR A 59 -7.88 11.24 -5.87
C THR A 59 -7.76 10.51 -7.20
N ALA A 60 -7.65 9.17 -7.16
CA ALA A 60 -7.60 8.35 -8.37
C ALA A 60 -8.86 8.54 -9.25
N ASN A 61 -10.04 8.59 -8.65
CA ASN A 61 -11.29 8.85 -9.37
C ASN A 61 -11.33 10.27 -9.97
N ALA A 62 -10.85 11.28 -9.25
CA ALA A 62 -10.76 12.66 -9.76
C ALA A 62 -9.80 12.79 -10.94
N LEU A 63 -8.76 11.96 -10.99
CA LEU A 63 -7.81 11.86 -12.10
C LEU A 63 -8.28 10.93 -13.23
N GLY A 64 -9.49 10.39 -13.16
CA GLY A 64 -10.04 9.51 -14.19
C GLY A 64 -9.38 8.12 -14.27
N LEU A 65 -8.66 7.69 -13.22
CA LEU A 65 -7.97 6.41 -13.24
C LEU A 65 -8.96 5.22 -13.18
N PRO A 66 -8.62 4.08 -13.78
CA PRO A 66 -9.46 2.87 -13.73
C PRO A 66 -9.67 2.40 -12.28
N PRO A 67 -10.60 1.46 -12.00
CA PRO A 67 -10.75 0.86 -10.67
C PRO A 67 -9.44 0.26 -10.14
N ALA A 68 -9.18 0.40 -8.83
CA ALA A 68 -8.00 -0.16 -8.20
C ALA A 68 -8.00 -1.71 -8.27
N ASP A 69 -6.83 -2.32 -8.40
CA ASP A 69 -6.67 -3.77 -8.25
C ASP A 69 -6.87 -4.20 -6.81
N LEU A 70 -6.40 -3.38 -5.86
CA LEU A 70 -6.56 -3.59 -4.43
C LEU A 70 -6.87 -2.27 -3.72
N THR A 71 -7.78 -2.29 -2.76
CA THR A 71 -7.97 -1.18 -1.82
C THR A 71 -7.68 -1.65 -0.40
N PHE A 72 -6.70 -0.99 0.23
CA PHE A 72 -6.33 -1.22 1.62
C PHE A 72 -7.08 -0.23 2.51
N ARG A 73 -8.01 -0.71 3.36
CA ARG A 73 -8.94 0.17 4.04
C ARG A 73 -9.04 -0.06 5.55
N LYS A 74 -9.20 1.03 6.31
CA LYS A 74 -9.43 1.01 7.76
C LYS A 74 -10.93 1.14 8.08
N ARG A 75 -11.28 0.88 9.35
CA ARG A 75 -12.63 0.63 9.84
C ARG A 75 -13.62 1.80 9.85
N LYS A 76 -13.25 3.08 9.97
CA LYS A 76 -14.27 4.09 10.27
C LYS A 76 -14.32 5.26 9.31
N LYS A 77 -13.61 6.28 9.62
CA LYS A 77 -13.73 7.62 9.05
C LYS A 77 -13.58 7.67 7.51
N SER A 78 -12.75 6.78 6.97
CA SER A 78 -12.53 6.70 5.54
C SER A 78 -13.79 6.33 4.73
N TRP A 79 -14.75 5.61 5.32
CA TRP A 79 -15.98 5.22 4.62
C TRP A 79 -16.97 6.38 4.51
N GLU A 80 -17.02 7.27 5.51
CA GLU A 80 -17.85 8.47 5.50
C GLU A 80 -17.30 9.51 4.51
N GLU A 81 -15.98 9.68 4.47
CA GLU A 81 -15.29 10.63 3.59
C GLU A 81 -15.27 10.19 2.12
N HIS A 82 -15.30 8.89 1.85
CA HIS A 82 -15.26 8.31 0.50
C HIS A 82 -16.04 6.99 0.44
N PRO A 83 -17.37 7.04 0.31
CA PRO A 83 -18.20 5.84 0.24
C PRO A 83 -18.09 5.10 -1.10
N TYR A 84 -17.68 5.78 -2.17
CA TYR A 84 -17.63 5.22 -3.53
C TYR A 84 -16.33 4.46 -3.77
N VAL A 85 -16.30 3.18 -3.41
CA VAL A 85 -15.14 2.33 -3.65
C VAL A 85 -15.38 1.42 -4.84
N ARG A 86 -14.45 1.43 -5.81
CA ARG A 86 -14.40 0.48 -6.92
C ARG A 86 -13.05 -0.20 -6.91
N THR A 87 -13.03 -1.51 -6.66
CA THR A 87 -11.78 -2.27 -6.54
C THR A 87 -12.01 -3.74 -6.91
N ARG A 88 -10.96 -4.42 -7.37
CA ARG A 88 -11.01 -5.88 -7.55
C ARG A 88 -10.90 -6.59 -6.20
N GLY A 89 -9.93 -6.21 -5.38
CA GLY A 89 -9.72 -6.72 -4.03
C GLY A 89 -9.96 -5.65 -2.97
N LEU A 90 -10.67 -5.98 -1.90
CA LEU A 90 -10.84 -5.14 -0.73
C LEU A 90 -10.14 -5.80 0.47
N LEU A 91 -8.98 -5.26 0.87
CA LEU A 91 -8.32 -5.64 2.12
C LEU A 91 -8.79 -4.69 3.22
N TRP A 92 -9.63 -5.19 4.12
CA TRP A 92 -10.26 -4.38 5.14
C TRP A 92 -9.72 -4.68 6.53
N LEU A 93 -9.11 -3.68 7.16
CA LEU A 93 -8.68 -3.76 8.57
C LEU A 93 -9.88 -3.71 9.49
N HIS A 94 -10.28 -4.87 10.04
CA HIS A 94 -11.47 -5.00 10.86
C HIS A 94 -11.32 -6.07 11.95
N THR A 95 -11.96 -5.84 13.11
CA THR A 95 -11.95 -6.79 14.25
C THR A 95 -13.03 -7.86 14.16
N LYS A 96 -14.12 -7.59 13.44
CA LYS A 96 -15.26 -8.53 13.32
C LYS A 96 -14.95 -9.65 12.32
N PRO A 97 -15.61 -10.80 12.45
CA PRO A 97 -15.50 -11.89 11.47
C PRO A 97 -15.87 -11.45 10.05
N ILE A 98 -15.36 -12.17 9.06
CA ILE A 98 -15.53 -11.80 7.64
C ILE A 98 -17.00 -11.79 7.20
N TRP A 99 -17.82 -12.68 7.72
CA TRP A 99 -19.26 -12.72 7.40
C TRP A 99 -20.00 -11.46 7.85
N VAL A 100 -19.64 -10.89 9.01
CA VAL A 100 -20.19 -9.59 9.46
C VAL A 100 -19.78 -8.46 8.52
N MET A 101 -18.57 -8.55 7.97
CA MET A 101 -18.10 -7.55 7.00
C MET A 101 -18.88 -7.63 5.69
N TYR A 102 -19.22 -8.84 5.22
CA TYR A 102 -20.10 -9.03 4.07
C TYR A 102 -21.48 -8.40 4.29
N LEU A 103 -22.10 -8.66 5.45
CA LEU A 103 -23.40 -8.04 5.78
C LEU A 103 -23.34 -6.51 5.79
N LYS A 104 -22.26 -5.94 6.32
CA LYS A 104 -22.07 -4.48 6.29
C LYS A 104 -21.90 -3.94 4.87
N LEU A 105 -21.18 -4.66 4.02
CA LEU A 105 -20.97 -4.24 2.64
C LEU A 105 -22.24 -4.35 1.79
N LEU A 106 -23.13 -5.29 2.09
CA LEU A 106 -24.46 -5.35 1.46
C LEU A 106 -25.28 -4.08 1.72
N ALA A 107 -25.14 -3.46 2.88
CA ALA A 107 -25.77 -2.18 3.20
C ALA A 107 -25.06 -0.96 2.58
N MET A 108 -23.97 -1.17 1.79
CA MET A 108 -23.16 -0.11 1.18
C MET A 108 -23.16 -0.23 -0.36
N PRO A 109 -24.23 0.13 -1.06
CA PRO A 109 -24.41 -0.14 -2.51
C PRO A 109 -23.37 0.57 -3.40
N HIS A 110 -22.69 1.60 -2.87
CA HIS A 110 -21.65 2.32 -3.57
C HIS A 110 -20.26 1.67 -3.49
N VAL A 111 -20.13 0.57 -2.73
CA VAL A 111 -18.88 -0.20 -2.60
C VAL A 111 -18.95 -1.38 -3.56
N ARG A 112 -18.14 -1.32 -4.62
CA ARG A 112 -18.03 -2.40 -5.63
C ARG A 112 -16.68 -3.08 -5.50
N TYR A 113 -16.70 -4.36 -5.19
CA TYR A 113 -15.50 -5.21 -5.08
C TYR A 113 -15.80 -6.62 -5.61
N LYS A 114 -14.76 -7.33 -6.06
CA LYS A 114 -14.89 -8.74 -6.48
C LYS A 114 -14.55 -9.72 -5.35
N SER A 115 -13.61 -9.35 -4.48
CA SER A 115 -13.13 -10.21 -3.41
C SER A 115 -12.78 -9.42 -2.16
N LEU A 116 -13.10 -9.98 -0.99
CA LEU A 116 -12.85 -9.38 0.32
C LEU A 116 -11.83 -10.22 1.10
N MET A 117 -10.85 -9.55 1.69
CA MET A 117 -9.94 -10.11 2.68
C MET A 117 -9.97 -9.26 3.96
N ARG A 118 -9.98 -9.93 5.11
CA ARG A 118 -9.86 -9.28 6.41
C ARG A 118 -8.40 -9.33 6.89
N ALA A 119 -7.93 -8.22 7.45
CA ALA A 119 -6.77 -8.21 8.34
C ALA A 119 -7.17 -7.56 9.67
N THR A 120 -6.61 -8.04 10.77
CA THR A 120 -6.78 -7.45 12.09
C THR A 120 -5.72 -6.39 12.36
N LYS A 121 -5.94 -5.60 13.41
CA LYS A 121 -4.92 -4.63 13.87
C LYS A 121 -3.63 -5.35 14.31
N ALA A 122 -3.76 -6.47 15.02
CA ALA A 122 -2.62 -7.26 15.50
C ALA A 122 -1.81 -7.85 14.33
N GLU A 123 -2.48 -8.43 13.33
CA GLU A 123 -1.83 -8.93 12.11
C GLU A 123 -1.09 -7.82 11.36
N ARG A 124 -1.70 -6.63 11.22
CA ARG A 124 -1.06 -5.47 10.62
C ARG A 124 0.20 -5.03 11.36
N GLU A 125 0.15 -4.95 12.68
CA GLU A 125 1.29 -4.55 13.52
C GLU A 125 2.40 -5.60 13.47
N ALA A 126 2.06 -6.88 13.50
CA ALA A 126 3.04 -7.97 13.37
C ALA A 126 3.73 -7.95 11.99
N ILE A 127 2.98 -7.72 10.91
CA ILE A 127 3.54 -7.58 9.56
C ILE A 127 4.52 -6.40 9.50
N VAL A 128 4.15 -5.24 10.04
CA VAL A 128 5.03 -4.07 10.09
C VAL A 128 6.31 -4.41 10.85
N ASN A 129 6.19 -5.01 12.04
CA ASN A 129 7.34 -5.36 12.87
C ASN A 129 8.29 -6.34 12.19
N VAL A 130 7.78 -7.40 11.57
CA VAL A 130 8.61 -8.39 10.86
C VAL A 130 9.33 -7.77 9.66
N VAL A 131 8.67 -6.90 8.90
CA VAL A 131 9.25 -6.31 7.69
C VAL A 131 10.23 -5.19 8.02
N SER A 132 9.95 -4.38 9.04
CA SER A 132 10.82 -3.26 9.44
C SER A 132 11.88 -3.63 10.48
N GLY A 133 11.86 -4.84 11.04
CA GLY A 133 12.71 -5.22 12.16
C GLY A 133 12.25 -4.63 13.50
N GLY A 134 10.96 -4.28 13.61
CA GLY A 134 10.35 -3.69 14.80
C GLY A 134 10.33 -2.16 14.79
N LEU A 135 9.29 -1.61 15.41
CA LEU A 135 9.15 -0.18 15.67
C LEU A 135 9.42 0.06 17.16
N PRO A 136 10.51 0.77 17.52
CA PRO A 136 10.77 1.12 18.91
C PRO A 136 9.64 1.96 19.52
N SER A 137 9.37 1.78 20.80
CA SER A 137 8.26 2.45 21.49
C SER A 137 8.47 3.94 21.69
N ASP A 138 9.71 4.40 21.64
CA ASP A 138 10.16 5.78 21.76
C ASP A 138 10.13 6.57 20.45
N ILE A 139 9.84 5.89 19.32
CA ILE A 139 9.70 6.55 18.02
C ILE A 139 8.28 7.08 17.86
N GLY A 140 8.18 8.41 17.82
CA GLY A 140 6.94 9.14 17.59
C GLY A 140 5.93 9.08 18.75
N GLU A 141 4.79 9.75 18.56
CA GLU A 141 3.75 9.87 19.61
C GLU A 141 2.69 8.77 19.51
N VAL A 142 2.55 8.12 18.36
CA VAL A 142 1.42 7.23 18.06
C VAL A 142 1.80 5.77 18.21
N GLY A 143 3.09 5.44 18.16
CA GLY A 143 3.64 4.09 18.26
C GLY A 143 3.19 3.13 17.14
N LYS A 144 2.84 3.67 15.97
CA LYS A 144 2.44 2.89 14.80
C LYS A 144 2.53 3.72 13.52
N VAL A 145 2.87 3.09 12.44
CA VAL A 145 2.92 3.72 11.10
C VAL A 145 1.53 4.04 10.53
N THR A 146 1.48 4.87 9.49
CA THR A 146 0.26 5.10 8.71
C THR A 146 -0.19 3.84 7.98
N ASN A 147 -1.42 3.85 7.45
CA ASN A 147 -1.89 2.73 6.63
C ASN A 147 -1.17 2.63 5.29
N GLY A 148 -0.60 3.73 4.80
CA GLY A 148 0.23 3.74 3.59
C GLY A 148 1.50 2.91 3.78
N VAL A 149 2.27 3.22 4.82
CA VAL A 149 3.50 2.47 5.14
C VAL A 149 3.16 1.03 5.56
N ALA A 150 2.03 0.79 6.24
CA ALA A 150 1.58 -0.56 6.52
C ALA A 150 1.22 -1.35 5.25
N ALA A 151 0.68 -0.72 4.22
CA ALA A 151 0.41 -1.36 2.92
C ALA A 151 1.72 -1.70 2.18
N LEU A 152 2.76 -0.84 2.27
CA LEU A 152 4.10 -1.17 1.81
C LEU A 152 4.66 -2.39 2.53
N CYS A 153 4.64 -2.41 3.86
CA CYS A 153 5.09 -3.56 4.64
C CYS A 153 4.30 -4.83 4.28
N TYR A 154 2.99 -4.71 4.07
CA TYR A 154 2.15 -5.83 3.63
C TYR A 154 2.58 -6.36 2.25
N ALA A 155 2.84 -5.50 1.27
CA ALA A 155 3.33 -5.90 -0.04
C ALA A 155 4.65 -6.68 0.04
N LEU A 156 5.60 -6.18 0.82
CA LEU A 156 6.88 -6.85 1.05
C LEU A 156 6.73 -8.19 1.81
N PHE A 157 5.84 -8.23 2.80
CA PHE A 157 5.52 -9.44 3.57
C PHE A 157 4.98 -10.56 2.68
N VAL A 158 4.07 -10.24 1.78
CA VAL A 158 3.51 -11.24 0.85
C VAL A 158 4.44 -11.54 -0.33
N GLY A 159 5.55 -10.83 -0.49
CA GLY A 159 6.57 -11.09 -1.51
C GLY A 159 6.20 -10.56 -2.89
N VAL A 160 5.65 -9.36 -2.97
CA VAL A 160 5.47 -8.62 -4.23
C VAL A 160 6.84 -8.27 -4.83
N PRO A 161 7.03 -8.40 -6.15
CA PRO A 161 8.34 -8.18 -6.79
C PRO A 161 8.95 -6.80 -6.51
N SER A 162 8.15 -5.75 -6.63
CA SER A 162 8.56 -4.38 -6.30
C SER A 162 7.37 -3.52 -5.92
N VAL A 163 7.66 -2.42 -5.22
CA VAL A 163 6.66 -1.46 -4.75
C VAL A 163 7.11 -0.05 -5.09
N THR A 164 6.25 0.70 -5.77
CA THR A 164 6.44 2.14 -6.01
C THR A 164 5.41 2.91 -5.20
N LEU A 165 5.85 3.91 -4.44
CA LEU A 165 5.01 4.78 -3.63
C LEU A 165 4.69 6.07 -4.38
N ALA A 166 3.40 6.38 -4.58
CA ALA A 166 2.91 7.63 -5.14
C ALA A 166 1.94 8.30 -4.16
N GLY A 167 1.98 9.62 -4.04
CA GLY A 167 1.14 10.35 -3.08
C GLY A 167 1.53 10.08 -1.62
N PHE A 168 2.80 9.86 -1.36
CA PHE A 168 3.39 9.77 -0.03
C PHE A 168 4.24 11.01 0.23
N SER A 169 4.23 11.51 1.46
CA SER A 169 5.09 12.62 1.87
C SER A 169 5.33 12.57 3.37
N VAL A 170 6.48 13.01 3.80
CA VAL A 170 6.82 13.23 5.22
C VAL A 170 6.84 14.71 5.57
N ALA A 171 6.88 15.60 4.58
CA ALA A 171 6.90 17.06 4.78
C ALA A 171 5.57 17.75 4.44
N LYS A 172 4.83 17.29 3.41
CA LYS A 172 3.57 17.92 3.00
C LYS A 172 2.47 17.71 4.02
N MET A 173 1.79 18.77 4.43
CA MET A 173 0.62 18.71 5.31
C MET A 173 -0.67 18.47 4.51
N GLY A 174 -1.68 17.89 5.17
CA GLY A 174 -3.00 17.67 4.56
C GLY A 174 -3.12 16.38 3.74
N HIS A 175 -4.23 16.31 3.02
CA HIS A 175 -4.56 15.21 2.10
C HIS A 175 -5.00 15.76 0.76
N SER A 176 -4.72 15.06 -0.32
CA SER A 176 -5.10 15.43 -1.70
C SER A 176 -6.61 15.64 -1.92
N TYR A 177 -7.44 15.17 -0.99
CA TYR A 177 -8.91 15.24 -1.03
C TYR A 177 -9.53 16.08 0.10
N ASP A 178 -8.73 16.72 0.95
CA ASP A 178 -9.22 17.46 2.14
C ASP A 178 -8.33 18.68 2.40
N ASP A 179 -8.85 19.87 2.13
CA ASP A 179 -8.17 21.17 2.30
C ASP A 179 -8.02 21.59 3.78
N LYS A 180 -8.52 20.80 4.72
CA LYS A 180 -8.55 21.13 6.16
C LYS A 180 -7.19 21.04 6.87
N GLY A 181 -6.10 20.81 6.16
CA GLY A 181 -4.73 20.89 6.70
C GLY A 181 -4.48 19.98 7.92
N LYS A 182 -5.03 18.76 7.94
CA LYS A 182 -4.86 17.84 9.09
C LYS A 182 -3.39 17.53 9.31
N ILE A 183 -2.92 17.79 10.52
CA ILE A 183 -1.56 17.44 10.97
C ILE A 183 -1.39 15.92 10.93
N ARG A 184 -0.32 15.45 10.27
CA ARG A 184 0.09 14.06 10.29
C ARG A 184 0.83 13.76 11.58
N ARG A 185 0.30 12.87 12.41
CA ARG A 185 0.90 12.52 13.72
C ARG A 185 1.93 11.39 13.67
N GLN A 186 2.03 10.70 12.53
CA GLN A 186 2.81 9.46 12.40
C GLN A 186 4.05 9.66 11.51
N ILE A 187 4.56 10.90 11.42
CA ILE A 187 5.70 11.24 10.54
C ILE A 187 6.96 10.52 11.01
N ALA A 188 7.24 10.50 12.31
CA ALA A 188 8.43 9.88 12.87
C ALA A 188 8.44 8.37 12.66
N GLU A 189 7.31 7.71 12.92
CA GLU A 189 7.16 6.26 12.73
C GLU A 189 7.25 5.88 11.24
N ASP A 190 6.61 6.63 10.36
CA ASP A 190 6.68 6.41 8.92
C ASP A 190 8.12 6.61 8.41
N THR A 191 8.78 7.69 8.80
CA THR A 191 10.17 7.99 8.45
C THR A 191 11.12 6.88 8.90
N PHE A 192 10.95 6.41 10.14
CA PHE A 192 11.78 5.33 10.68
C PHE A 192 11.65 4.05 9.85
N VAL A 193 10.43 3.62 9.56
CA VAL A 193 10.20 2.40 8.79
C VAL A 193 10.66 2.56 7.34
N LEU A 194 10.37 3.69 6.69
CA LEU A 194 10.77 3.93 5.30
C LEU A 194 12.31 3.95 5.15
N ARG A 195 13.04 4.58 6.09
CA ARG A 195 14.51 4.57 6.09
C ARG A 195 15.10 3.16 6.21
N ARG A 196 14.49 2.27 6.99
CA ARG A 196 14.89 0.86 7.08
C ARG A 196 14.64 0.05 5.82
N LEU A 197 13.66 0.49 5.01
CA LEU A 197 13.28 -0.21 3.78
C LEU A 197 13.95 0.34 2.52
N ARG A 198 14.65 1.49 2.59
CA ARG A 198 15.22 2.17 1.42
C ARG A 198 16.27 1.33 0.68
N ASP A 199 17.05 0.54 1.41
CA ASP A 199 18.17 -0.22 0.87
C ASP A 199 17.74 -1.64 0.37
N ARG A 200 16.43 -1.94 0.33
CA ARG A 200 15.92 -3.25 -0.10
C ARG A 200 16.01 -3.49 -1.62
N GLY A 201 16.29 -2.46 -2.42
CA GLY A 201 16.42 -2.58 -3.88
C GLY A 201 15.12 -2.83 -4.64
N ASN A 202 13.98 -2.99 -3.97
CA ASN A 202 12.67 -3.22 -4.59
C ASN A 202 11.57 -2.27 -4.08
N VAL A 203 11.96 -1.19 -3.39
CA VAL A 203 11.07 -0.13 -2.92
C VAL A 203 11.48 1.20 -3.56
N PHE A 204 10.54 1.84 -4.24
CA PHE A 204 10.74 3.05 -5.02
C PHE A 204 9.72 4.13 -4.67
N THR A 205 9.94 5.35 -5.11
CA THR A 205 8.97 6.44 -5.01
C THR A 205 8.95 7.31 -6.26
N THR A 206 7.78 7.85 -6.61
CA THR A 206 7.61 8.89 -7.63
C THR A 206 7.63 10.30 -7.03
N GLU A 207 7.74 10.41 -5.71
CA GLU A 207 7.75 11.69 -5.00
C GLU A 207 9.19 12.12 -4.71
N LEU A 208 9.65 13.18 -5.40
CA LEU A 208 11.01 13.69 -5.25
C LEU A 208 11.31 14.06 -3.80
N GLU A 209 10.38 14.75 -3.12
CA GLU A 209 10.50 15.12 -1.71
C GLU A 209 10.73 13.89 -0.81
N LEU A 210 10.00 12.80 -1.05
CA LEU A 210 10.16 11.58 -0.27
C LEU A 210 11.52 10.91 -0.54
N SER A 211 11.99 10.96 -1.79
CA SER A 211 13.33 10.49 -2.16
C SER A 211 14.42 11.27 -1.42
N GLU A 212 14.34 12.59 -1.42
CA GLU A 212 15.32 13.45 -0.77
C GLU A 212 15.37 13.28 0.75
N HIS A 213 14.21 13.18 1.41
CA HIS A 213 14.14 13.06 2.88
C HIS A 213 14.44 11.66 3.42
N ILE A 214 14.10 10.63 2.68
CA ILE A 214 14.20 9.22 3.12
C ILE A 214 15.38 8.52 2.48
N GLY A 215 15.75 8.88 1.24
CA GLY A 215 16.74 8.18 0.42
C GLY A 215 16.16 7.01 -0.37
N LEU A 216 14.83 6.96 -0.58
CA LEU A 216 14.23 5.97 -1.47
C LEU A 216 14.61 6.27 -2.92
N PRO A 217 14.94 5.26 -3.75
CA PRO A 217 15.21 5.48 -5.17
C PRO A 217 14.02 6.15 -5.87
N PHE A 218 14.27 7.29 -6.50
CA PHE A 218 13.28 8.03 -7.28
C PHE A 218 13.10 7.40 -8.65
N VAL A 219 11.85 7.25 -9.10
CA VAL A 219 11.50 6.72 -10.41
C VAL A 219 10.49 7.61 -11.11
N ARG A 220 10.72 7.90 -12.39
CA ARG A 220 9.87 8.75 -13.22
C ARG A 220 8.92 7.93 -14.08
N ASP A 221 9.32 6.70 -14.38
CA ASP A 221 8.64 5.82 -15.33
C ASP A 221 8.94 4.34 -15.04
N ARG A 222 8.40 3.48 -15.90
CA ARG A 222 8.61 2.03 -15.83
C ARG A 222 10.07 1.63 -16.07
N GLU A 223 10.77 2.32 -16.94
CA GLU A 223 12.16 1.99 -17.29
C GLU A 223 13.09 2.23 -16.12
N ASP A 224 12.86 3.32 -15.37
CA ASP A 224 13.59 3.59 -14.13
C ASP A 224 13.39 2.46 -13.10
N VAL A 225 12.17 1.94 -12.95
CA VAL A 225 11.91 0.79 -12.06
C VAL A 225 12.68 -0.45 -12.51
N ILE A 226 12.63 -0.79 -13.79
CA ILE A 226 13.34 -1.95 -14.34
C ILE A 226 14.86 -1.81 -14.17
N ARG A 227 15.40 -0.64 -14.45
CA ARG A 227 16.85 -0.35 -14.31
C ARG A 227 17.31 -0.51 -12.87
N ASN A 228 16.57 0.05 -11.92
CA ASN A 228 16.92 -0.04 -10.50
C ASN A 228 16.76 -1.47 -9.95
N MET A 229 15.79 -2.23 -10.43
CA MET A 229 15.67 -3.66 -10.08
C MET A 229 16.81 -4.51 -10.67
N GLY A 230 17.23 -4.25 -11.90
CA GLY A 230 18.33 -4.98 -12.56
C GLY A 230 19.67 -4.80 -11.88
N GLY A 231 19.90 -3.67 -11.22
CA GLY A 231 21.08 -3.41 -10.40
C GLY A 231 21.08 -4.12 -9.04
N ALA A 232 19.90 -4.47 -8.52
CA ALA A 232 19.75 -5.05 -7.18
C ALA A 232 19.57 -6.57 -7.14
N ILE A 233 19.12 -7.17 -8.25
CA ILE A 233 18.89 -8.61 -8.37
C ILE A 233 19.25 -8.99 -9.80
N GLY A 234 19.99 -10.09 -10.00
CA GLY A 234 20.07 -10.77 -11.31
C GLY A 234 18.68 -11.29 -11.74
N ALA A 235 17.69 -10.43 -11.73
CA ALA A 235 16.27 -10.73 -11.93
C ALA A 235 15.98 -10.84 -13.42
N ASN A 236 15.44 -11.98 -13.79
CA ASN A 236 15.00 -12.32 -15.14
C ASN A 236 14.00 -11.27 -15.69
N PRO A 237 14.39 -10.44 -16.69
CA PRO A 237 13.52 -9.41 -17.27
C PRO A 237 12.31 -10.01 -18.01
N ALA A 238 12.26 -11.33 -18.22
CA ALA A 238 11.20 -12.00 -18.97
C ALA A 238 9.82 -11.91 -18.31
N GLN A 239 9.73 -11.74 -17.00
CA GLN A 239 8.44 -11.62 -16.29
C GLN A 239 7.68 -10.31 -16.58
N TRP A 240 8.35 -9.32 -17.14
CA TRP A 240 7.74 -8.01 -17.48
C TRP A 240 7.22 -7.92 -18.91
N LYS A 241 7.66 -8.86 -19.80
CA LYS A 241 7.27 -8.86 -21.21
C LYS A 241 5.89 -9.44 -21.47
N SER A 242 5.33 -10.22 -20.54
CA SER A 242 4.03 -10.92 -20.72
C SER A 242 2.79 -10.07 -20.39
N ALA A 243 2.94 -8.76 -20.13
CA ALA A 243 1.80 -7.86 -19.89
C ALA A 243 1.40 -7.01 -21.10
N GLN A 244 1.91 -7.37 -22.29
CA GLN A 244 1.44 -6.83 -23.58
C GLN A 244 0.57 -7.88 -24.27
N ILE A 245 -0.71 -7.93 -23.95
CA ILE A 245 -1.83 -8.30 -24.85
C ILE A 245 -3.10 -7.73 -24.23
#